data_27dfef77fab8150f596596a75acddad6
#
_entry.id   27dfef77fab8150f596596a75acddad6
#
_cell.length_a   1.000
_cell.length_b   1.000
_cell.length_c   1.000
_cell.angle_alpha   90.00
_cell.angle_beta   90.00
_cell.angle_gamma   90.00
#
_symmetry.space_group_name_H-M   'P 1'
#
loop_
_entity.id
_entity.type
_entity.pdbx_description
1 polymer ?
#
loop_
_entity_poly.entity_id
_entity_poly.type
_entity_poly.pdbx_seq_one_letter_code
_entity_poly.pdbx_strand_id
1 'polypeptide(L)'
;MATKTINAELLAKMFLAGAANLEAKKEFINELNVFPVPDGDTGTNMTLTIMSAAKEVSAMERPDMESLAKAISSGSLRGARGNSGVILSQLLRGFTKTIREEKEIDTIVLAQACERARVTAYKAVMKPKEGTILTVAKGIAQKAAEMAEVTDDLEEFLPAVLEYAKEVLDQTPEMLPVLKEAGVVDSGGQGLLEVLHGAYDAFLGKEIDYSAIEASAGTKMTKAGAQAEADIKFGYCTEFIIMTDKDFTEADEMEFKSYLESIGDSIVCVADEDIVKIHVHTNHPGLAFEKGLTYGQLSRMKVDNMREEHQEKLIRDAEKVAAEQAKKAPRKPVGFIAVSIGEGMNEIFRELGVDYLIEGGQTMNPSTEDMLTAIDAVNADHIFILPNNKNIVLAANQAKDLTKDKDIIVIPTKTVPQGITAIINYMPEEDVDTNMETMLEEIKNVKTGQVTYAVRDTHIDDKEIHEGDIMGIGDAGILSVGQSVEQTTKEMLSQLVDDDTELISLYYGQDVLEEDAERFAGEIEEIYPDVDVDFHCGGQPIYYYVLSVE
;
A
#
# COMPACT_ATOMS: atom_id res chain seq x y z
N MET A 1 23.74 -29.49 -19.56
CA MET A 1 24.84 -29.36 -18.56
C MET A 1 24.19 -28.91 -17.30
N ALA A 2 24.48 -29.54 -16.17
CA ALA A 2 23.93 -29.12 -14.88
C ALA A 2 24.27 -27.66 -14.61
N THR A 3 23.26 -26.85 -14.28
CA THR A 3 23.48 -25.44 -13.92
C THR A 3 23.77 -25.37 -12.42
N LYS A 4 25.07 -25.14 -12.10
CA LYS A 4 25.52 -25.22 -10.70
C LYS A 4 25.52 -23.93 -9.94
N THR A 5 25.47 -22.79 -10.63
CA THR A 5 25.54 -21.47 -9.99
C THR A 5 24.65 -20.44 -10.69
N ILE A 6 24.22 -19.45 -9.92
CA ILE A 6 23.49 -18.26 -10.36
C ILE A 6 24.42 -17.05 -10.19
N ASN A 7 24.71 -16.35 -11.26
CA ASN A 7 25.45 -15.09 -11.24
C ASN A 7 24.49 -13.88 -11.07
N ALA A 8 25.06 -12.69 -10.88
CA ALA A 8 24.28 -11.48 -10.67
C ALA A 8 23.33 -11.13 -11.83
N GLU A 9 23.75 -11.36 -13.09
CA GLU A 9 22.90 -11.08 -14.25
C GLU A 9 21.68 -12.01 -14.30
N LEU A 10 21.88 -13.30 -14.02
CA LEU A 10 20.78 -14.27 -13.96
C LEU A 10 19.87 -13.99 -12.78
N LEU A 11 20.42 -13.67 -11.59
CA LEU A 11 19.62 -13.31 -10.42
C LEU A 11 18.79 -12.06 -10.66
N ALA A 12 19.32 -11.03 -11.34
CA ALA A 12 18.56 -9.85 -11.71
C ALA A 12 17.37 -10.20 -12.59
N LYS A 13 17.56 -11.06 -13.61
CA LYS A 13 16.47 -11.56 -14.47
C LYS A 13 15.43 -12.35 -13.65
N MET A 14 15.89 -13.25 -12.79
CA MET A 14 15.00 -14.03 -11.91
C MET A 14 14.18 -13.13 -11.00
N PHE A 15 14.79 -12.10 -10.40
CA PHE A 15 14.08 -11.14 -9.54
C PHE A 15 13.03 -10.32 -10.29
N LEU A 16 13.40 -9.79 -11.47
CA LEU A 16 12.45 -9.03 -12.32
C LEU A 16 11.30 -9.90 -12.80
N ALA A 17 11.57 -11.15 -13.16
CA ALA A 17 10.55 -12.11 -13.54
C ALA A 17 9.58 -12.45 -12.38
N GLY A 18 10.13 -12.62 -11.18
CA GLY A 18 9.32 -12.80 -9.97
C GLY A 18 8.40 -11.61 -9.69
N ALA A 19 8.92 -10.38 -9.87
CA ALA A 19 8.13 -9.17 -9.72
C ALA A 19 7.02 -9.06 -10.77
N ALA A 20 7.31 -9.37 -12.03
CA ALA A 20 6.33 -9.36 -13.12
C ALA A 20 5.24 -10.42 -12.92
N ASN A 21 5.59 -11.63 -12.46
CA ASN A 21 4.61 -12.68 -12.19
C ASN A 21 3.69 -12.31 -11.01
N LEU A 22 4.24 -11.71 -9.96
CA LEU A 22 3.44 -11.22 -8.83
C LEU A 22 2.44 -10.13 -9.27
N GLU A 23 2.87 -9.16 -10.10
CA GLU A 23 1.99 -8.14 -10.67
C GLU A 23 0.85 -8.77 -11.49
N ALA A 24 1.19 -9.74 -12.35
CA ALA A 24 0.19 -10.44 -13.17
C ALA A 24 -0.85 -11.22 -12.35
N LYS A 25 -0.49 -11.63 -11.12
CA LYS A 25 -1.34 -12.39 -10.21
C LYS A 25 -1.93 -11.57 -9.06
N LYS A 26 -1.70 -10.28 -9.05
CA LYS A 26 -2.08 -9.37 -7.96
C LYS A 26 -3.54 -9.51 -7.54
N GLU A 27 -4.47 -9.45 -8.49
CA GLU A 27 -5.90 -9.54 -8.19
C GLU A 27 -6.30 -10.90 -7.62
N PHE A 28 -5.76 -11.99 -8.16
CA PHE A 28 -5.97 -13.33 -7.60
C PHE A 28 -5.50 -13.44 -6.14
N ILE A 29 -4.35 -12.83 -5.80
CA ILE A 29 -3.83 -12.82 -4.43
C ILE A 29 -4.70 -11.96 -3.53
N ASN A 30 -5.25 -10.84 -4.03
CA ASN A 30 -6.19 -10.00 -3.30
C ASN A 30 -7.48 -10.78 -2.95
N GLU A 31 -7.98 -11.61 -3.88
CA GLU A 31 -9.16 -12.46 -3.65
C GLU A 31 -8.95 -13.50 -2.53
N LEU A 32 -7.72 -13.95 -2.29
CA LEU A 32 -7.38 -14.89 -1.22
C LEU A 32 -7.24 -14.20 0.15
N ASN A 33 -7.22 -12.88 0.21
CA ASN A 33 -6.96 -12.16 1.46
C ASN A 33 -8.18 -12.15 2.39
N VAL A 34 -8.14 -13.02 3.40
CA VAL A 34 -9.15 -13.12 4.47
C VAL A 34 -8.55 -12.99 5.87
N PHE A 35 -7.21 -12.89 5.97
CA PHE A 35 -6.49 -12.79 7.24
C PHE A 35 -5.25 -11.88 7.10
N PRO A 36 -4.91 -11.05 8.11
CA PRO A 36 -5.61 -10.81 9.39
C PRO A 36 -6.88 -9.98 9.25
N VAL A 37 -7.10 -9.32 8.12
CA VAL A 37 -8.26 -8.51 7.76
C VAL A 37 -8.63 -8.85 6.33
N PRO A 38 -9.90 -9.05 6.00
CA PRO A 38 -10.34 -9.31 4.63
C PRO A 38 -10.48 -8.01 3.80
N ASP A 39 -9.44 -7.18 3.78
CA ASP A 39 -9.40 -5.91 3.06
C ASP A 39 -8.99 -6.04 1.58
N GLY A 40 -8.62 -7.26 1.15
CA GLY A 40 -8.31 -7.56 -0.25
C GLY A 40 -7.09 -6.82 -0.80
N ASP A 41 -6.13 -6.42 0.04
CA ASP A 41 -5.00 -5.58 -0.33
C ASP A 41 -3.64 -6.29 -0.37
N THR A 42 -3.57 -7.56 0.04
CA THR A 42 -2.31 -8.33 0.15
C THR A 42 -1.52 -8.35 -1.15
N GLY A 43 -2.17 -8.68 -2.27
CA GLY A 43 -1.53 -8.70 -3.59
C GLY A 43 -1.02 -7.32 -4.00
N THR A 44 -1.81 -6.29 -3.76
CA THR A 44 -1.45 -4.89 -4.03
C THR A 44 -0.24 -4.46 -3.20
N ASN A 45 -0.24 -4.70 -1.90
CA ASN A 45 0.86 -4.34 -1.00
C ASN A 45 2.17 -5.06 -1.36
N MET A 46 2.11 -6.37 -1.64
CA MET A 46 3.28 -7.15 -2.04
C MET A 46 3.83 -6.70 -3.40
N THR A 47 2.94 -6.43 -4.37
CA THR A 47 3.32 -5.96 -5.69
C THR A 47 3.99 -4.58 -5.62
N LEU A 48 3.39 -3.59 -4.96
CA LEU A 48 4.00 -2.26 -4.81
C LEU A 48 5.36 -2.33 -4.13
N THR A 49 5.51 -3.23 -3.16
CA THR A 49 6.77 -3.46 -2.45
C THR A 49 7.87 -3.99 -3.37
N ILE A 50 7.59 -5.06 -4.13
CA ILE A 50 8.60 -5.68 -5.00
C ILE A 50 8.89 -4.81 -6.23
N MET A 51 7.90 -4.11 -6.78
CA MET A 51 8.04 -3.22 -7.93
C MET A 51 8.92 -2.00 -7.61
N SER A 52 8.91 -1.51 -6.37
CA SER A 52 9.86 -0.48 -5.92
C SER A 52 11.31 -0.94 -6.06
N ALA A 53 11.62 -2.18 -5.70
CA ALA A 53 12.95 -2.77 -5.90
C ALA A 53 13.23 -3.09 -7.37
N ALA A 54 12.24 -3.62 -8.10
CA ALA A 54 12.37 -3.96 -9.51
C ALA A 54 12.73 -2.74 -10.37
N LYS A 55 12.21 -1.56 -10.03
CA LYS A 55 12.57 -0.30 -10.67
C LYS A 55 14.06 0.04 -10.51
N GLU A 56 14.64 -0.20 -9.34
CA GLU A 56 16.07 0.03 -9.11
C GLU A 56 16.93 -1.01 -9.86
N VAL A 57 16.50 -2.29 -9.82
CA VAL A 57 17.20 -3.39 -10.51
C VAL A 57 17.17 -3.21 -12.03
N SER A 58 16.02 -2.83 -12.61
CA SER A 58 15.88 -2.62 -14.06
C SER A 58 16.71 -1.46 -14.60
N ALA A 59 17.09 -0.50 -13.75
CA ALA A 59 17.95 0.62 -14.11
C ALA A 59 19.45 0.25 -14.18
N MET A 60 19.83 -0.97 -13.79
CA MET A 60 21.22 -1.43 -13.78
C MET A 60 21.62 -2.00 -15.14
N GLU A 61 22.63 -1.42 -15.81
CA GLU A 61 23.13 -1.94 -17.09
C GLU A 61 23.97 -3.21 -16.90
N ARG A 62 24.75 -3.31 -15.82
CA ARG A 62 25.62 -4.45 -15.49
C ARG A 62 25.63 -4.65 -13.97
N PRO A 63 24.69 -5.42 -13.43
CA PRO A 63 24.66 -5.66 -11.99
C PRO A 63 25.83 -6.56 -11.56
N ASP A 64 26.53 -6.16 -10.50
CA ASP A 64 27.31 -7.05 -9.66
C ASP A 64 26.45 -7.50 -8.46
N MET A 65 26.88 -8.53 -7.74
CA MET A 65 26.10 -9.11 -6.68
C MET A 65 25.87 -8.13 -5.51
N GLU A 66 26.85 -7.28 -5.19
CA GLU A 66 26.74 -6.31 -4.10
C GLU A 66 25.72 -5.20 -4.42
N SER A 67 25.84 -4.60 -5.61
CA SER A 67 24.92 -3.55 -6.06
C SER A 67 23.49 -4.07 -6.24
N LEU A 68 23.34 -5.28 -6.79
CA LEU A 68 22.04 -5.93 -6.96
C LEU A 68 21.39 -6.24 -5.60
N ALA A 69 22.13 -6.85 -4.68
CA ALA A 69 21.65 -7.13 -3.33
C ALA A 69 21.20 -5.85 -2.59
N LYS A 70 21.95 -4.75 -2.77
CA LYS A 70 21.60 -3.44 -2.21
C LYS A 70 20.31 -2.88 -2.84
N ALA A 71 20.16 -2.93 -4.15
CA ALA A 71 18.96 -2.44 -4.85
C ALA A 71 17.71 -3.22 -4.42
N ILE A 72 17.78 -4.56 -4.38
CA ILE A 72 16.65 -5.39 -3.93
C ILE A 72 16.29 -5.08 -2.47
N SER A 73 17.28 -5.06 -1.56
CA SER A 73 17.04 -4.82 -0.14
C SER A 73 16.49 -3.42 0.13
N SER A 74 17.17 -2.40 -0.40
CA SER A 74 16.84 -0.99 -0.16
C SER A 74 15.53 -0.59 -0.86
N GLY A 75 15.35 -1.00 -2.11
CA GLY A 75 14.14 -0.69 -2.89
C GLY A 75 12.89 -1.32 -2.29
N SER A 76 12.94 -2.62 -1.93
CA SER A 76 11.80 -3.29 -1.27
C SER A 76 11.50 -2.72 0.11
N LEU A 77 12.53 -2.32 0.87
CA LEU A 77 12.39 -1.74 2.19
C LEU A 77 11.64 -0.39 2.15
N ARG A 78 12.05 0.50 1.22
CA ARG A 78 11.40 1.81 1.04
C ARG A 78 9.98 1.68 0.50
N GLY A 79 9.77 0.77 -0.42
CA GLY A 79 8.45 0.52 -1.02
C GLY A 79 7.51 -0.34 -0.18
N ALA A 80 7.93 -0.82 1.00
CA ALA A 80 7.15 -1.75 1.82
C ALA A 80 5.84 -1.13 2.30
N ARG A 81 4.72 -1.82 2.01
CA ARG A 81 3.36 -1.39 2.35
C ARG A 81 2.60 -2.52 3.05
N GLY A 82 1.80 -2.16 4.04
CA GLY A 82 1.01 -3.12 4.83
C GLY A 82 1.86 -4.20 5.48
N ASN A 83 1.22 -5.14 6.16
CA ASN A 83 1.93 -6.25 6.83
C ASN A 83 2.62 -7.18 5.82
N SER A 84 1.92 -7.54 4.75
CA SER A 84 2.41 -8.46 3.72
C SER A 84 3.63 -7.91 2.97
N GLY A 85 3.59 -6.63 2.58
CA GLY A 85 4.73 -5.98 1.93
C GLY A 85 5.92 -5.82 2.86
N VAL A 86 5.72 -5.45 4.12
CA VAL A 86 6.81 -5.37 5.10
C VAL A 86 7.46 -6.73 5.31
N ILE A 87 6.67 -7.81 5.48
CA ILE A 87 7.22 -9.16 5.64
C ILE A 87 7.99 -9.59 4.39
N LEU A 88 7.46 -9.35 3.18
CA LEU A 88 8.17 -9.61 1.93
C LEU A 88 9.51 -8.84 1.88
N SER A 89 9.52 -7.55 2.25
CA SER A 89 10.74 -6.74 2.28
C SER A 89 11.80 -7.33 3.24
N GLN A 90 11.37 -7.89 4.38
CA GLN A 90 12.27 -8.52 5.35
C GLN A 90 12.79 -9.88 4.86
N LEU A 91 11.98 -10.65 4.13
CA LEU A 91 12.44 -11.87 3.45
C LEU A 91 13.53 -11.53 2.43
N LEU A 92 13.28 -10.55 1.57
CA LEU A 92 14.26 -10.09 0.56
C LEU A 92 15.53 -9.53 1.22
N ARG A 93 15.39 -8.76 2.30
CA ARG A 93 16.53 -8.23 3.06
C ARG A 93 17.38 -9.33 3.69
N GLY A 94 16.76 -10.34 4.27
CA GLY A 94 17.48 -11.49 4.83
C GLY A 94 18.23 -12.27 3.76
N PHE A 95 17.57 -12.53 2.63
CA PHE A 95 18.15 -13.21 1.47
C PHE A 95 19.36 -12.47 0.92
N THR A 96 19.20 -11.20 0.58
CA THR A 96 20.26 -10.37 0.00
C THR A 96 21.46 -10.17 0.91
N LYS A 97 21.25 -10.20 2.23
CA LYS A 97 22.30 -10.06 3.22
C LYS A 97 23.31 -11.24 3.19
N THR A 98 22.86 -12.41 2.74
CA THR A 98 23.72 -13.60 2.61
C THR A 98 24.48 -13.57 1.29
N ILE A 99 23.82 -13.23 0.19
CA ILE A 99 24.40 -13.31 -1.15
C ILE A 99 25.32 -12.13 -1.51
N ARG A 100 25.25 -11.04 -0.77
CA ARG A 100 25.89 -9.75 -1.10
C ARG A 100 27.40 -9.84 -1.34
N GLU A 101 28.09 -10.71 -0.60
CA GLU A 101 29.55 -10.86 -0.68
C GLU A 101 29.98 -12.01 -1.60
N GLU A 102 29.00 -12.75 -2.15
CA GLU A 102 29.24 -13.88 -3.03
C GLU A 102 29.39 -13.43 -4.49
N LYS A 103 30.18 -14.15 -5.26
CA LYS A 103 30.33 -13.93 -6.70
C LYS A 103 29.26 -14.67 -7.49
N GLU A 104 28.92 -15.84 -7.03
CA GLU A 104 27.94 -16.75 -7.61
C GLU A 104 27.23 -17.48 -6.47
N ILE A 105 25.97 -17.84 -6.69
CA ILE A 105 25.12 -18.51 -5.72
C ILE A 105 25.00 -19.98 -6.13
N ASP A 106 25.49 -20.86 -5.32
CA ASP A 106 25.26 -22.31 -5.42
C ASP A 106 24.12 -22.77 -4.50
N THR A 107 23.85 -24.06 -4.44
CA THR A 107 22.79 -24.64 -3.60
C THR A 107 23.00 -24.39 -2.11
N ILE A 108 24.25 -24.33 -1.64
CA ILE A 108 24.61 -24.10 -0.23
C ILE A 108 24.34 -22.65 0.15
N VAL A 109 24.82 -21.70 -0.66
CA VAL A 109 24.58 -20.27 -0.46
C VAL A 109 23.08 -19.97 -0.53
N LEU A 110 22.36 -20.61 -1.47
CA LEU A 110 20.91 -20.43 -1.62
C LEU A 110 20.14 -20.92 -0.37
N ALA A 111 20.51 -22.08 0.17
CA ALA A 111 19.91 -22.60 1.41
C ALA A 111 20.18 -21.67 2.61
N GLN A 112 21.40 -21.15 2.75
CA GLN A 112 21.76 -20.19 3.79
C GLN A 112 20.99 -18.86 3.62
N ALA A 113 20.79 -18.41 2.39
CA ALA A 113 20.04 -17.20 2.07
C ALA A 113 18.55 -17.36 2.43
N CYS A 114 17.93 -18.51 2.12
CA CYS A 114 16.57 -18.85 2.51
C CYS A 114 16.40 -18.90 4.04
N GLU A 115 17.34 -19.53 4.75
CA GLU A 115 17.29 -19.56 6.23
C GLU A 115 17.42 -18.16 6.84
N ARG A 116 18.32 -17.33 6.31
CA ARG A 116 18.45 -15.95 6.80
C ARG A 116 17.24 -15.09 6.47
N ALA A 117 16.60 -15.30 5.31
CA ALA A 117 15.35 -14.67 4.94
C ALA A 117 14.26 -14.97 5.98
N ARG A 118 14.06 -16.28 6.29
CA ARG A 118 13.13 -16.74 7.33
C ARG A 118 13.40 -16.07 8.67
N VAL A 119 14.64 -16.16 9.18
CA VAL A 119 15.00 -15.60 10.49
C VAL A 119 14.75 -14.10 10.56
N THR A 120 15.05 -13.37 9.47
CA THR A 120 14.87 -11.92 9.42
C THR A 120 13.39 -11.56 9.44
N ALA A 121 12.55 -12.24 8.67
CA ALA A 121 11.11 -12.00 8.64
C ALA A 121 10.41 -12.35 9.97
N TYR A 122 10.75 -13.49 10.60
CA TYR A 122 10.18 -13.84 11.91
C TYR A 122 10.54 -12.84 13.01
N LYS A 123 11.74 -12.25 12.98
CA LYS A 123 12.15 -11.21 13.94
C LYS A 123 11.41 -9.89 13.77
N ALA A 124 10.95 -9.60 12.56
CA ALA A 124 10.22 -8.36 12.26
C ALA A 124 8.77 -8.39 12.76
N VAL A 125 8.22 -9.56 13.03
CA VAL A 125 6.83 -9.73 13.46
C VAL A 125 6.78 -9.99 14.97
N MET A 126 6.12 -9.12 15.73
CA MET A 126 6.05 -9.24 17.20
C MET A 126 5.37 -10.52 17.69
N LYS A 127 4.33 -10.98 16.97
CA LYS A 127 3.58 -12.21 17.28
C LYS A 127 3.42 -13.04 16.01
N PRO A 128 4.46 -13.78 15.58
CA PRO A 128 4.38 -14.62 14.40
C PRO A 128 3.26 -15.67 14.54
N LYS A 129 2.45 -15.82 13.49
CA LYS A 129 1.41 -16.86 13.42
C LYS A 129 1.78 -17.89 12.36
N GLU A 130 1.62 -19.16 12.70
CA GLU A 130 1.73 -20.25 11.74
C GLU A 130 0.48 -20.27 10.83
N GLY A 131 0.62 -20.83 9.63
CA GLY A 131 -0.42 -20.79 8.60
C GLY A 131 -0.38 -19.52 7.73
N THR A 132 0.75 -18.77 7.74
CA THR A 132 0.93 -17.53 6.98
C THR A 132 2.17 -17.59 6.07
N ILE A 133 2.45 -16.53 5.33
CA ILE A 133 3.69 -16.35 4.53
C ILE A 133 4.95 -16.77 5.31
N LEU A 134 4.98 -16.56 6.63
CA LEU A 134 6.10 -16.95 7.47
C LEU A 134 6.27 -18.49 7.51
N THR A 135 5.17 -19.23 7.55
CA THR A 135 5.19 -20.69 7.52
C THR A 135 5.68 -21.22 6.17
N VAL A 136 5.25 -20.60 5.07
CA VAL A 136 5.74 -20.94 3.72
C VAL A 136 7.24 -20.65 3.62
N ALA A 137 7.70 -19.50 4.08
CA ALA A 137 9.13 -19.14 4.10
C ALA A 137 9.95 -20.12 4.96
N LYS A 138 9.40 -20.60 6.08
CA LYS A 138 10.01 -21.63 6.93
C LYS A 138 10.14 -22.97 6.20
N GLY A 139 9.10 -23.39 5.48
CA GLY A 139 9.13 -24.60 4.65
C GLY A 139 10.16 -24.51 3.54
N ILE A 140 10.24 -23.38 2.84
CA ILE A 140 11.26 -23.09 1.83
C ILE A 140 12.67 -23.26 2.41
N ALA A 141 12.96 -22.62 3.54
CA ALA A 141 14.28 -22.68 4.18
C ALA A 141 14.64 -24.09 4.62
N GLN A 142 13.67 -24.83 5.19
CA GLN A 142 13.85 -26.22 5.60
C GLN A 142 14.18 -27.11 4.41
N LYS A 143 13.39 -27.05 3.34
CA LYS A 143 13.60 -27.86 2.15
C LYS A 143 14.87 -27.51 1.40
N ALA A 144 15.21 -26.22 1.34
CA ALA A 144 16.46 -25.76 0.75
C ALA A 144 17.67 -26.34 1.50
N ALA A 145 17.65 -26.38 2.84
CA ALA A 145 18.71 -27.00 3.64
C ALA A 145 18.84 -28.50 3.36
N GLU A 146 17.72 -29.23 3.30
CA GLU A 146 17.71 -30.67 2.96
C GLU A 146 18.30 -30.92 1.56
N MET A 147 17.87 -30.14 0.57
CA MET A 147 18.30 -30.32 -0.81
C MET A 147 19.77 -29.96 -1.02
N ALA A 148 20.31 -28.97 -0.31
CA ALA A 148 21.72 -28.60 -0.38
C ALA A 148 22.66 -29.72 0.11
N GLU A 149 22.19 -30.65 0.93
CA GLU A 149 22.93 -31.85 1.33
C GLU A 149 22.87 -32.98 0.28
N VAL A 150 21.88 -32.91 -0.64
CA VAL A 150 21.58 -34.00 -1.59
C VAL A 150 22.16 -33.72 -2.98
N THR A 151 22.08 -32.47 -3.45
CA THR A 151 22.47 -32.12 -4.82
C THR A 151 23.16 -30.75 -4.90
N ASP A 152 24.12 -30.64 -5.83
CA ASP A 152 24.73 -29.37 -6.25
C ASP A 152 24.16 -28.83 -7.58
N ASP A 153 23.09 -29.49 -8.10
CA ASP A 153 22.41 -29.13 -9.33
C ASP A 153 21.17 -28.30 -9.04
N LEU A 154 21.18 -27.04 -9.49
CA LEU A 154 20.06 -26.13 -9.33
C LEU A 154 18.81 -26.55 -10.12
N GLU A 155 18.98 -27.33 -11.20
CA GLU A 155 17.84 -27.86 -11.98
C GLU A 155 17.05 -28.95 -11.19
N GLU A 156 17.71 -29.60 -10.21
CA GLU A 156 17.04 -30.53 -9.26
C GLU A 156 16.61 -29.80 -7.99
N PHE A 157 17.42 -28.87 -7.50
CA PHE A 157 17.19 -28.15 -6.24
C PHE A 157 15.95 -27.25 -6.29
N LEU A 158 15.86 -26.36 -7.30
CA LEU A 158 14.81 -25.34 -7.36
C LEU A 158 13.40 -25.94 -7.46
N PRO A 159 13.09 -26.90 -8.35
CA PRO A 159 11.76 -27.46 -8.43
C PRO A 159 11.37 -28.23 -7.16
N ALA A 160 12.30 -28.92 -6.49
CA ALA A 160 12.01 -29.62 -5.24
C ALA A 160 11.65 -28.65 -4.10
N VAL A 161 12.31 -27.49 -4.03
CA VAL A 161 11.98 -26.44 -3.06
C VAL A 161 10.62 -25.79 -3.37
N LEU A 162 10.31 -25.53 -4.64
CA LEU A 162 9.03 -24.96 -5.06
C LEU A 162 7.84 -25.91 -4.79
N GLU A 163 8.01 -27.19 -5.11
CA GLU A 163 6.99 -28.20 -4.86
C GLU A 163 6.66 -28.29 -3.36
N TYR A 164 7.69 -28.36 -2.52
CA TYR A 164 7.50 -28.39 -1.08
C TYR A 164 6.90 -27.08 -0.53
N ALA A 165 7.28 -25.92 -1.06
CA ALA A 165 6.69 -24.64 -0.71
C ALA A 165 5.18 -24.62 -0.99
N LYS A 166 4.76 -25.21 -2.13
CA LYS A 166 3.36 -25.38 -2.47
C LYS A 166 2.65 -26.32 -1.52
N GLU A 167 3.24 -27.47 -1.16
CA GLU A 167 2.68 -28.41 -0.18
C GLU A 167 2.43 -27.70 1.17
N VAL A 168 3.38 -26.88 1.63
CA VAL A 168 3.24 -26.11 2.88
C VAL A 168 2.14 -25.05 2.75
N LEU A 169 2.06 -24.37 1.62
CA LEU A 169 1.00 -23.40 1.34
C LEU A 169 -0.38 -24.09 1.39
N ASP A 170 -0.53 -25.24 0.74
CA ASP A 170 -1.79 -25.99 0.71
C ASP A 170 -2.21 -26.50 2.11
N GLN A 171 -1.28 -26.54 3.09
CA GLN A 171 -1.56 -26.89 4.48
C GLN A 171 -1.90 -25.68 5.37
N THR A 172 -1.76 -24.44 4.89
CA THR A 172 -2.05 -23.25 5.70
C THR A 172 -3.47 -23.20 6.26
N PRO A 173 -4.52 -23.69 5.55
CA PRO A 173 -5.87 -23.75 6.10
C PRO A 173 -6.00 -24.68 7.34
N GLU A 174 -5.17 -25.71 7.44
CA GLU A 174 -5.19 -26.61 8.61
C GLU A 174 -4.48 -25.98 9.84
N MET A 175 -3.72 -24.90 9.63
CA MET A 175 -2.99 -24.19 10.69
C MET A 175 -3.73 -22.94 11.17
N LEU A 176 -4.56 -22.35 10.32
CA LEU A 176 -5.27 -21.10 10.60
C LEU A 176 -6.76 -21.26 10.26
N PRO A 177 -7.65 -21.40 11.29
CA PRO A 177 -9.07 -21.74 11.09
C PRO A 177 -9.80 -20.83 10.11
N VAL A 178 -9.56 -19.51 10.12
CA VAL A 178 -10.21 -18.55 9.22
C VAL A 178 -9.94 -18.86 7.74
N LEU A 179 -8.76 -19.36 7.38
CA LEU A 179 -8.46 -19.80 6.01
C LEU A 179 -9.26 -21.04 5.62
N LYS A 180 -9.43 -21.95 6.59
CA LYS A 180 -10.21 -23.17 6.38
C LYS A 180 -11.70 -22.87 6.20
N GLU A 181 -12.24 -21.96 6.99
CA GLU A 181 -13.62 -21.50 6.89
C GLU A 181 -13.90 -20.82 5.55
N ALA A 182 -12.98 -19.97 5.10
CA ALA A 182 -13.06 -19.31 3.80
C ALA A 182 -12.72 -20.23 2.61
N GLY A 183 -12.19 -21.44 2.84
CA GLY A 183 -11.80 -22.38 1.78
C GLY A 183 -10.63 -21.89 0.92
N VAL A 184 -9.74 -21.06 1.46
CA VAL A 184 -8.60 -20.46 0.76
C VAL A 184 -7.27 -20.77 1.46
N VAL A 185 -6.16 -20.63 0.73
CA VAL A 185 -4.81 -20.66 1.29
C VAL A 185 -4.38 -19.25 1.72
N ASP A 186 -3.27 -19.15 2.47
CA ASP A 186 -2.73 -17.83 2.86
C ASP A 186 -2.32 -16.99 1.64
N SER A 187 -2.91 -15.82 1.52
CA SER A 187 -2.67 -14.87 0.41
C SER A 187 -1.21 -14.42 0.31
N GLY A 188 -0.57 -14.11 1.44
CA GLY A 188 0.85 -13.74 1.49
C GLY A 188 1.76 -14.89 1.08
N GLY A 189 1.47 -16.12 1.51
CA GLY A 189 2.18 -17.33 1.10
C GLY A 189 2.03 -17.62 -0.38
N GLN A 190 0.83 -17.44 -0.94
CA GLN A 190 0.59 -17.53 -2.38
C GLN A 190 1.41 -16.48 -3.14
N GLY A 191 1.42 -15.23 -2.67
CA GLY A 191 2.22 -14.17 -3.29
C GLY A 191 3.72 -14.48 -3.29
N LEU A 192 4.26 -15.02 -2.20
CA LEU A 192 5.65 -15.48 -2.13
C LEU A 192 5.93 -16.59 -3.14
N LEU A 193 5.02 -17.57 -3.26
CA LEU A 193 5.15 -18.65 -4.21
C LEU A 193 5.13 -18.14 -5.66
N GLU A 194 4.29 -17.15 -5.99
CA GLU A 194 4.25 -16.54 -7.32
C GLU A 194 5.57 -15.81 -7.67
N VAL A 195 6.19 -15.11 -6.72
CA VAL A 195 7.53 -14.53 -6.91
C VAL A 195 8.55 -15.61 -7.26
N LEU A 196 8.54 -16.72 -6.54
CA LEU A 196 9.48 -17.82 -6.77
C LEU A 196 9.22 -18.56 -8.09
N HIS A 197 7.95 -18.71 -8.51
CA HIS A 197 7.60 -19.28 -9.82
C HIS A 197 8.11 -18.42 -10.96
N GLY A 198 7.90 -17.10 -10.91
CA GLY A 198 8.44 -16.18 -11.91
C GLY A 198 9.97 -16.24 -11.98
N ALA A 199 10.63 -16.28 -10.81
CA ALA A 199 12.08 -16.43 -10.74
C ALA A 199 12.57 -17.74 -11.37
N TYR A 200 11.87 -18.85 -11.12
CA TYR A 200 12.20 -20.15 -11.69
C TYR A 200 11.99 -20.20 -13.21
N ASP A 201 10.92 -19.55 -13.71
CA ASP A 201 10.67 -19.45 -15.16
C ASP A 201 11.82 -18.72 -15.88
N ALA A 202 12.34 -17.65 -15.28
CA ALA A 202 13.53 -16.96 -15.81
C ALA A 202 14.80 -17.83 -15.73
N PHE A 203 14.98 -18.61 -14.67
CA PHE A 203 16.08 -19.57 -14.56
C PHE A 203 16.06 -20.59 -15.69
N LEU A 204 14.86 -21.07 -16.08
CA LEU A 204 14.66 -21.97 -17.22
C LEU A 204 14.81 -21.29 -18.58
N GLY A 205 15.03 -19.97 -18.64
CA GLY A 205 15.16 -19.20 -19.86
C GLY A 205 13.85 -19.00 -20.63
N LYS A 206 12.68 -19.06 -19.96
CA LYS A 206 11.39 -18.72 -20.57
C LYS A 206 11.31 -17.23 -20.88
N GLU A 207 10.57 -16.89 -21.96
CA GLU A 207 10.25 -15.50 -22.26
C GLU A 207 9.30 -14.93 -21.20
N ILE A 208 9.63 -13.75 -20.68
CA ILE A 208 8.89 -13.08 -19.60
C ILE A 208 8.46 -11.71 -20.10
N ASP A 209 7.20 -11.37 -19.86
CA ASP A 209 6.66 -10.04 -20.14
C ASP A 209 7.07 -9.05 -19.04
N TYR A 210 7.97 -8.13 -19.38
CA TYR A 210 8.45 -7.07 -18.47
C TYR A 210 7.71 -5.74 -18.66
N SER A 211 6.65 -5.69 -19.47
CA SER A 211 5.95 -4.44 -19.83
C SER A 211 5.48 -3.62 -18.62
N ALA A 212 5.04 -4.27 -17.55
CA ALA A 212 4.63 -3.61 -16.31
C ALA A 212 5.80 -2.91 -15.60
N ILE A 213 7.00 -3.52 -15.63
CA ILE A 213 8.22 -2.95 -15.03
C ILE A 213 8.73 -1.79 -15.89
N GLU A 214 8.71 -1.92 -17.22
CA GLU A 214 9.10 -0.87 -18.16
C GLU A 214 8.18 0.35 -18.07
N ALA A 215 6.88 0.15 -17.94
CA ALA A 215 5.90 1.22 -17.73
C ALA A 215 6.18 2.00 -16.43
N SER A 216 6.57 1.32 -15.36
CA SER A 216 6.93 1.96 -14.10
C SER A 216 8.29 2.67 -14.13
N ALA A 217 9.24 2.19 -14.97
CA ALA A 217 10.57 2.79 -15.14
C ALA A 217 10.55 4.02 -16.08
N GLY A 218 9.56 4.12 -16.96
CA GLY A 218 9.43 5.19 -17.97
C GLY A 218 9.13 6.59 -17.42
N THR A 219 8.83 6.72 -16.15
CA THR A 219 8.68 8.02 -15.49
C THR A 219 10.04 8.55 -14.98
N LYS A 220 11.01 8.69 -15.89
CA LYS A 220 12.16 9.56 -15.63
C LYS A 220 11.65 10.99 -15.66
N MET A 221 11.44 11.58 -14.49
CA MET A 221 11.39 13.04 -14.35
C MET A 221 12.70 13.60 -14.92
N THR A 222 12.65 14.06 -16.15
CA THR A 222 13.70 14.93 -16.68
C THR A 222 13.72 16.17 -15.81
N LYS A 223 14.81 16.35 -15.07
CA LYS A 223 15.19 17.64 -14.51
C LYS A 223 15.43 18.60 -15.70
N ALA A 224 14.37 19.22 -16.17
CA ALA A 224 14.44 20.33 -17.12
C ALA A 224 13.71 21.53 -16.51
N GLY A 225 14.51 22.49 -16.08
CA GLY A 225 14.13 23.89 -16.10
C GLY A 225 13.32 24.43 -14.95
N ALA A 226 14.00 24.82 -13.88
CA ALA A 226 13.69 26.08 -13.25
C ALA A 226 13.86 27.19 -14.29
N GLN A 227 12.74 27.64 -14.87
CA GLN A 227 12.51 28.98 -15.46
C GLN A 227 11.34 28.91 -16.43
N ALA A 228 10.23 29.41 -16.00
CA ALA A 228 9.29 30.26 -16.71
C ALA A 228 8.00 30.30 -15.90
N GLU A 229 7.56 31.43 -15.50
CA GLU A 229 6.14 31.77 -15.42
C GLU A 229 5.58 31.57 -16.83
N ALA A 230 5.28 30.35 -17.17
CA ALA A 230 4.68 30.02 -18.44
C ALA A 230 3.18 30.26 -18.29
N ASP A 231 2.72 31.31 -18.93
CA ASP A 231 1.31 31.48 -19.28
C ASP A 231 0.86 30.21 -19.99
N ILE A 232 0.18 29.30 -19.25
CA ILE A 232 -0.30 28.02 -19.77
C ILE A 232 -1.41 28.33 -20.79
N LYS A 233 -1.02 28.46 -22.04
CA LYS A 233 -1.89 28.84 -23.15
C LYS A 233 -2.98 27.77 -23.38
N PHE A 234 -2.62 26.50 -23.33
CA PHE A 234 -3.50 25.36 -23.47
C PHE A 234 -3.53 24.57 -22.15
N GLY A 235 -4.70 24.46 -21.54
CA GLY A 235 -4.85 24.00 -20.15
C GLY A 235 -4.94 22.51 -19.97
N TYR A 236 -5.20 21.71 -21.01
CA TYR A 236 -5.43 20.28 -20.89
C TYR A 236 -4.42 19.49 -21.69
N CYS A 237 -3.70 18.58 -21.03
CA CYS A 237 -2.95 17.51 -21.67
C CYS A 237 -3.93 16.40 -22.04
N THR A 238 -4.06 16.09 -23.32
CA THR A 238 -5.05 15.15 -23.85
C THR A 238 -4.33 14.04 -24.59
N GLU A 239 -4.49 12.81 -24.13
CA GLU A 239 -3.88 11.62 -24.71
C GLU A 239 -4.96 10.58 -25.05
N PHE A 240 -4.78 9.88 -26.16
CA PHE A 240 -5.63 8.75 -26.54
C PHE A 240 -4.99 7.91 -27.65
N ILE A 241 -5.53 6.72 -27.84
CA ILE A 241 -5.17 5.82 -28.92
C ILE A 241 -6.41 5.67 -29.82
N ILE A 242 -6.22 5.80 -31.14
CA ILE A 242 -7.21 5.47 -32.14
C ILE A 242 -6.91 4.05 -32.63
N MET A 243 -7.87 3.15 -32.50
CA MET A 243 -7.86 1.85 -33.17
C MET A 243 -8.52 2.06 -34.53
N THR A 244 -7.71 2.04 -35.60
CA THR A 244 -8.17 2.43 -36.95
C THR A 244 -8.97 1.31 -37.61
N ASP A 245 -10.10 1.67 -38.21
CA ASP A 245 -10.94 0.72 -38.98
C ASP A 245 -10.45 0.55 -40.42
N LYS A 246 -9.50 1.37 -40.87
CA LYS A 246 -8.92 1.43 -42.21
C LYS A 246 -7.46 1.85 -42.15
N ASP A 247 -6.70 1.59 -43.22
CA ASP A 247 -5.33 2.07 -43.34
C ASP A 247 -5.24 3.57 -43.07
N PHE A 248 -4.50 3.97 -42.06
CA PHE A 248 -4.23 5.36 -41.72
C PHE A 248 -3.00 5.82 -42.52
N THR A 249 -3.24 6.64 -43.54
CA THR A 249 -2.21 7.05 -44.49
C THR A 249 -1.38 8.25 -44.01
N GLU A 250 -0.22 8.50 -44.60
CA GLU A 250 0.56 9.72 -44.34
C GLU A 250 -0.25 11.02 -44.59
N ALA A 251 -1.21 10.99 -45.54
CA ALA A 251 -2.09 12.11 -45.80
C ALA A 251 -3.07 12.35 -44.62
N ASP A 252 -3.62 11.27 -44.05
CA ASP A 252 -4.50 11.32 -42.87
C ASP A 252 -3.72 11.83 -41.64
N GLU A 253 -2.49 11.39 -41.49
CA GLU A 253 -1.61 11.85 -40.41
C GLU A 253 -1.31 13.35 -40.50
N MET A 254 -1.00 13.85 -41.73
CA MET A 254 -0.78 15.26 -41.98
C MET A 254 -2.06 16.10 -41.75
N GLU A 255 -3.21 15.61 -42.23
CA GLU A 255 -4.50 16.28 -41.99
C GLU A 255 -4.81 16.35 -40.51
N PHE A 256 -4.63 15.24 -39.78
CA PHE A 256 -4.94 15.22 -38.36
C PHE A 256 -3.97 16.08 -37.53
N LYS A 257 -2.68 16.03 -37.80
CA LYS A 257 -1.69 16.95 -37.18
C LYS A 257 -2.04 18.42 -37.40
N SER A 258 -2.39 18.78 -38.65
CA SER A 258 -2.79 20.16 -38.98
C SER A 258 -4.07 20.59 -38.26
N TYR A 259 -5.03 19.67 -38.10
CA TYR A 259 -6.22 19.94 -37.29
C TYR A 259 -5.88 20.16 -35.80
N LEU A 260 -5.05 19.28 -35.23
CA LEU A 260 -4.63 19.42 -33.83
C LEU A 260 -3.85 20.72 -33.59
N GLU A 261 -3.00 21.14 -34.54
CA GLU A 261 -2.29 22.44 -34.48
C GLU A 261 -3.26 23.63 -34.46
N SER A 262 -4.44 23.49 -35.07
CA SER A 262 -5.45 24.56 -35.04
C SER A 262 -6.14 24.74 -33.70
N ILE A 263 -6.11 23.71 -32.82
CA ILE A 263 -6.81 23.70 -31.52
C ILE A 263 -5.86 23.56 -30.31
N GLY A 264 -4.55 23.36 -30.56
CA GLY A 264 -3.61 23.08 -29.50
C GLY A 264 -2.13 23.24 -29.91
N ASP A 265 -1.25 22.81 -29.03
CA ASP A 265 0.19 22.67 -29.27
C ASP A 265 0.74 21.35 -28.67
N SER A 266 2.08 21.18 -28.69
CA SER A 266 2.77 20.01 -28.13
C SER A 266 2.22 18.68 -28.69
N ILE A 267 2.01 18.64 -30.02
CA ILE A 267 1.33 17.56 -30.68
C ILE A 267 2.27 16.39 -30.94
N VAL A 268 1.84 15.19 -30.52
CA VAL A 268 2.39 13.91 -30.95
C VAL A 268 1.29 13.12 -31.65
N CYS A 269 1.53 12.72 -32.89
CA CYS A 269 0.67 11.84 -33.65
C CYS A 269 1.57 10.80 -34.32
N VAL A 270 1.50 9.57 -33.84
CA VAL A 270 2.33 8.45 -34.31
C VAL A 270 1.43 7.29 -34.67
N ALA A 271 1.48 6.89 -35.93
CA ALA A 271 0.77 5.72 -36.45
C ALA A 271 1.69 4.49 -36.42
N ASP A 272 1.14 3.34 -36.02
CA ASP A 272 1.78 2.04 -36.03
C ASP A 272 0.71 0.98 -36.35
N GLU A 273 0.85 0.33 -37.51
CA GLU A 273 -0.11 -0.63 -38.04
C GLU A 273 -1.59 -0.18 -37.92
N ASP A 274 -2.34 -0.80 -36.99
CA ASP A 274 -3.79 -0.55 -36.79
C ASP A 274 -4.09 0.47 -35.68
N ILE A 275 -3.07 1.16 -35.14
CA ILE A 275 -3.23 2.12 -34.03
C ILE A 275 -2.57 3.45 -34.34
N VAL A 276 -3.17 4.54 -33.85
CA VAL A 276 -2.56 5.88 -33.87
C VAL A 276 -2.55 6.44 -32.46
N LYS A 277 -1.36 6.73 -31.92
CA LYS A 277 -1.20 7.37 -30.60
C LYS A 277 -1.22 8.88 -30.77
N ILE A 278 -2.09 9.54 -30.00
CA ILE A 278 -2.27 10.99 -29.98
C ILE A 278 -1.92 11.56 -28.62
N HIS A 279 -1.19 12.67 -28.64
CA HIS A 279 -0.99 13.56 -27.50
C HIS A 279 -1.12 15.00 -28.01
N VAL A 280 -1.87 15.85 -27.32
CA VAL A 280 -2.03 17.27 -27.64
C VAL A 280 -2.33 18.10 -26.39
N HIS A 281 -1.71 19.26 -26.26
CA HIS A 281 -2.11 20.26 -25.27
C HIS A 281 -3.17 21.17 -25.90
N THR A 282 -4.38 21.19 -25.35
CA THR A 282 -5.51 21.93 -25.93
C THR A 282 -6.42 22.50 -24.83
N ASN A 283 -7.23 23.51 -25.17
CA ASN A 283 -8.35 23.95 -24.34
C ASN A 283 -9.67 23.25 -24.72
N HIS A 284 -9.63 22.38 -25.74
CA HIS A 284 -10.80 21.71 -26.30
C HIS A 284 -10.58 20.21 -26.47
N PRO A 285 -10.37 19.43 -25.38
CA PRO A 285 -10.11 17.98 -25.49
C PRO A 285 -11.22 17.24 -26.26
N GLY A 286 -12.48 17.63 -26.09
CA GLY A 286 -13.59 17.05 -26.80
C GLY A 286 -13.46 17.13 -28.33
N LEU A 287 -12.93 18.24 -28.87
CA LEU A 287 -12.72 18.39 -30.32
C LEU A 287 -11.61 17.45 -30.84
N ALA A 288 -10.57 17.21 -30.04
CA ALA A 288 -9.53 16.25 -30.38
C ALA A 288 -10.08 14.82 -30.44
N PHE A 289 -10.91 14.42 -29.46
CA PHE A 289 -11.59 13.14 -29.48
C PHE A 289 -12.58 12.99 -30.65
N GLU A 290 -13.40 14.01 -30.92
CA GLU A 290 -14.39 13.98 -31.98
C GLU A 290 -13.72 13.81 -33.36
N LYS A 291 -12.61 14.51 -33.58
CA LYS A 291 -11.83 14.33 -34.83
C LYS A 291 -11.17 12.95 -34.84
N GLY A 292 -10.66 12.44 -33.73
CA GLY A 292 -10.10 11.09 -33.61
C GLY A 292 -11.10 10.00 -33.98
N LEU A 293 -12.36 10.12 -33.54
CA LEU A 293 -13.44 9.20 -33.87
C LEU A 293 -13.74 9.08 -35.37
N THR A 294 -13.33 10.06 -36.18
CA THR A 294 -13.49 9.97 -37.64
C THR A 294 -12.54 8.95 -38.30
N TYR A 295 -11.50 8.52 -37.60
CA TYR A 295 -10.49 7.57 -38.06
C TYR A 295 -10.66 6.16 -37.48
N GLY A 296 -11.35 6.03 -36.33
CA GLY A 296 -11.57 4.74 -35.67
C GLY A 296 -12.10 4.87 -34.28
N GLN A 297 -12.07 3.76 -33.52
CA GLN A 297 -12.51 3.72 -32.12
C GLN A 297 -11.43 4.26 -31.20
N LEU A 298 -11.84 5.00 -30.16
CA LEU A 298 -10.90 5.54 -29.17
C LEU A 298 -10.70 4.58 -27.99
N SER A 299 -9.45 4.47 -27.54
CA SER A 299 -9.03 3.71 -26.37
C SER A 299 -8.03 4.51 -25.53
N ARG A 300 -7.91 4.18 -24.24
CA ARG A 300 -6.96 4.79 -23.29
C ARG A 300 -7.01 6.32 -23.30
N MET A 301 -8.23 6.86 -23.27
CA MET A 301 -8.44 8.31 -23.22
C MET A 301 -8.03 8.85 -21.83
N LYS A 302 -7.17 9.89 -21.82
CA LYS A 302 -6.71 10.58 -20.64
C LYS A 302 -6.75 12.08 -20.89
N VAL A 303 -7.24 12.84 -19.90
CA VAL A 303 -7.24 14.30 -19.93
C VAL A 303 -6.81 14.80 -18.56
N ASP A 304 -5.65 15.47 -18.49
CA ASP A 304 -5.13 16.08 -17.28
C ASP A 304 -5.24 17.61 -17.36
N ASN A 305 -5.65 18.25 -16.27
CA ASN A 305 -5.68 19.70 -16.19
C ASN A 305 -4.31 20.26 -15.73
N MET A 306 -3.50 20.68 -16.67
CA MET A 306 -2.15 21.18 -16.39
C MET A 306 -2.12 22.46 -15.51
N ARG A 307 -3.23 23.20 -15.42
CA ARG A 307 -3.33 24.35 -14.51
C ARG A 307 -3.46 23.91 -13.06
N GLU A 308 -4.20 22.84 -12.79
CA GLU A 308 -4.29 22.21 -11.47
C GLU A 308 -2.95 21.60 -11.07
N GLU A 309 -2.32 20.83 -11.97
CA GLU A 309 -0.97 20.28 -11.73
C GLU A 309 0.07 21.38 -11.45
N HIS A 310 -0.04 22.52 -12.13
CA HIS A 310 0.86 23.66 -11.89
C HIS A 310 0.59 24.33 -10.53
N GLN A 311 -0.69 24.49 -10.14
CA GLN A 311 -1.05 25.02 -8.83
C GLN A 311 -0.60 24.08 -7.70
N GLU A 312 -0.81 22.77 -7.85
CA GLU A 312 -0.32 21.76 -6.90
C GLU A 312 1.21 21.78 -6.80
N LYS A 313 1.91 21.98 -7.92
CA LYS A 313 3.36 22.11 -7.94
C LYS A 313 3.83 23.38 -7.21
N LEU A 314 3.16 24.52 -7.42
CA LEU A 314 3.46 25.77 -6.71
C LEU A 314 3.21 25.64 -5.21
N ILE A 315 2.14 24.96 -4.81
CA ILE A 315 1.84 24.66 -3.40
C ILE A 315 2.95 23.77 -2.82
N ARG A 316 3.31 22.66 -3.49
CA ARG A 316 4.41 21.78 -3.07
C ARG A 316 5.77 22.47 -3.01
N ASP A 317 6.06 23.37 -3.96
CA ASP A 317 7.32 24.11 -3.96
C ASP A 317 7.33 25.19 -2.85
N ALA A 318 6.20 25.83 -2.55
CA ALA A 318 6.03 26.71 -1.41
C ALA A 318 6.16 25.92 -0.08
N GLU A 319 5.57 24.75 0.01
CA GLU A 319 5.68 23.83 1.16
C GLU A 319 7.14 23.36 1.34
N LYS A 320 7.87 23.04 0.26
CA LYS A 320 9.30 22.70 0.34
C LYS A 320 10.15 23.85 0.84
N VAL A 321 9.90 25.08 0.35
CA VAL A 321 10.61 26.27 0.83
C VAL A 321 10.27 26.55 2.29
N ALA A 322 9.01 26.39 2.70
CA ALA A 322 8.58 26.51 4.09
C ALA A 322 9.22 25.41 4.97
N ALA A 323 9.27 24.17 4.48
CA ALA A 323 9.94 23.06 5.16
C ALA A 323 11.46 23.25 5.28
N GLU A 324 12.13 23.80 4.24
CA GLU A 324 13.55 24.14 4.33
C GLU A 324 13.82 25.31 5.29
N GLN A 325 12.89 26.25 5.41
CA GLN A 325 12.97 27.32 6.41
C GLN A 325 12.67 26.79 7.81
N ALA A 326 11.70 25.90 7.96
CA ALA A 326 11.39 25.21 9.22
C ALA A 326 12.57 24.36 9.70
N LYS A 327 13.29 23.66 8.80
CA LYS A 327 14.53 22.92 9.14
C LYS A 327 15.67 23.80 9.67
N LYS A 328 15.64 25.11 9.43
CA LYS A 328 16.60 26.07 9.98
C LYS A 328 16.18 26.66 11.34
N ALA A 329 14.93 26.45 11.74
CA ALA A 329 14.44 26.83 13.05
C ALA A 329 14.97 25.85 14.13
N PRO A 330 15.09 26.25 15.41
CA PRO A 330 15.34 25.30 16.49
C PRO A 330 14.30 24.18 16.46
N ARG A 331 14.73 22.93 16.69
CA ARG A 331 13.80 21.80 16.78
C ARG A 331 12.80 22.01 17.91
N LYS A 332 11.55 21.61 17.68
CA LYS A 332 10.57 21.50 18.78
C LYS A 332 10.98 20.33 19.68
N PRO A 333 10.65 20.35 20.98
CA PRO A 333 10.87 19.19 21.83
C PRO A 333 10.13 17.95 21.33
N VAL A 334 8.85 18.10 20.96
CA VAL A 334 7.96 17.02 20.52
C VAL A 334 7.20 17.42 19.27
N GLY A 335 6.99 16.47 18.36
CA GLY A 335 6.14 16.58 17.19
C GLY A 335 5.26 15.35 17.00
N PHE A 336 4.20 15.47 16.21
CA PHE A 336 3.21 14.43 15.98
C PHE A 336 3.01 14.16 14.48
N ILE A 337 2.95 12.88 14.14
CA ILE A 337 2.57 12.38 12.82
C ILE A 337 1.37 11.45 13.01
N ALA A 338 0.30 11.66 12.26
CA ALA A 338 -0.84 10.76 12.25
C ALA A 338 -1.17 10.29 10.83
N VAL A 339 -1.63 9.06 10.72
CA VAL A 339 -2.24 8.55 9.48
C VAL A 339 -3.74 8.77 9.57
N SER A 340 -4.33 9.38 8.54
CA SER A 340 -5.76 9.70 8.53
C SER A 340 -6.31 9.69 7.12
N ILE A 341 -7.63 9.54 6.98
CA ILE A 341 -8.37 9.67 5.73
C ILE A 341 -9.72 10.32 6.00
N GLY A 342 -10.10 11.25 5.14
CA GLY A 342 -11.29 12.09 5.30
C GLY A 342 -10.93 13.47 5.83
N GLU A 343 -11.46 14.52 5.17
CA GLU A 343 -11.05 15.89 5.50
C GLU A 343 -11.45 16.29 6.92
N GLY A 344 -12.63 15.86 7.40
CA GLY A 344 -13.04 16.13 8.78
C GLY A 344 -12.14 15.48 9.82
N MET A 345 -11.73 14.21 9.60
CA MET A 345 -10.73 13.55 10.46
C MET A 345 -9.39 14.29 10.42
N ASN A 346 -8.99 14.76 9.24
CA ASN A 346 -7.75 15.53 9.07
C ASN A 346 -7.81 16.86 9.83
N GLU A 347 -8.95 17.54 9.82
CA GLU A 347 -9.17 18.78 10.58
C GLU A 347 -9.06 18.55 12.07
N ILE A 348 -9.68 17.50 12.60
CA ILE A 348 -9.57 17.13 14.03
C ILE A 348 -8.10 16.95 14.43
N PHE A 349 -7.32 16.19 13.66
CA PHE A 349 -5.90 16.02 13.97
C PHE A 349 -5.08 17.31 13.88
N ARG A 350 -5.39 18.20 12.91
CA ARG A 350 -4.74 19.52 12.81
C ARG A 350 -5.05 20.40 14.03
N GLU A 351 -6.30 20.40 14.49
CA GLU A 351 -6.72 21.15 15.68
C GLU A 351 -6.06 20.61 16.95
N LEU A 352 -5.85 19.30 17.04
CA LEU A 352 -5.13 18.65 18.12
C LEU A 352 -3.60 18.85 18.05
N GLY A 353 -3.09 19.53 17.01
CA GLY A 353 -1.68 19.92 16.91
C GLY A 353 -0.77 18.91 16.22
N VAL A 354 -1.32 18.01 15.38
CA VAL A 354 -0.52 17.12 14.53
C VAL A 354 0.28 17.95 13.52
N ASP A 355 1.58 17.73 13.47
CA ASP A 355 2.50 18.46 12.60
C ASP A 355 2.48 17.96 11.15
N TYR A 356 2.19 16.67 10.96
CA TYR A 356 2.15 16.06 9.63
C TYR A 356 1.09 14.96 9.56
N LEU A 357 0.23 15.04 8.55
CA LEU A 357 -0.76 14.02 8.25
C LEU A 357 -0.31 13.20 7.04
N ILE A 358 -0.32 11.89 7.20
CA ILE A 358 -0.12 10.95 6.09
C ILE A 358 -1.50 10.48 5.65
N GLU A 359 -1.88 10.82 4.43
CA GLU A 359 -3.15 10.38 3.88
C GLU A 359 -3.10 8.89 3.50
N GLY A 360 -4.08 8.12 3.97
CA GLY A 360 -4.19 6.69 3.67
C GLY A 360 -4.78 5.87 4.81
N GLY A 361 -4.67 4.55 4.67
CA GLY A 361 -5.02 3.61 5.74
C GLY A 361 -6.28 2.77 5.52
N GLN A 362 -7.06 2.99 4.45
CA GLN A 362 -8.24 2.20 4.14
C GLN A 362 -8.03 1.35 2.88
N THR A 363 -7.83 1.99 1.75
CA THR A 363 -7.62 1.32 0.45
C THR A 363 -6.17 1.32 0.01
N MET A 364 -5.35 2.19 0.58
CA MET A 364 -3.93 2.32 0.26
C MET A 364 -3.12 2.56 1.54
N ASN A 365 -2.36 1.56 1.97
CA ASN A 365 -1.47 1.69 3.12
C ASN A 365 -0.25 2.54 2.76
N PRO A 366 0.09 3.56 3.56
CA PRO A 366 1.33 4.32 3.41
C PRO A 366 2.56 3.39 3.43
N SER A 367 3.55 3.73 2.62
CA SER A 367 4.83 3.01 2.60
C SER A 367 5.73 3.44 3.76
N THR A 368 6.77 2.67 4.01
CA THR A 368 7.85 3.08 4.92
C THR A 368 8.52 4.38 4.44
N GLU A 369 8.58 4.63 3.12
CA GLU A 369 9.11 5.89 2.55
C GLU A 369 8.20 7.09 2.85
N ASP A 370 6.87 6.91 2.81
CA ASP A 370 5.91 7.95 3.20
C ASP A 370 6.10 8.34 4.68
N MET A 371 6.32 7.33 5.55
CA MET A 371 6.64 7.56 6.96
C MET A 371 7.97 8.30 7.14
N LEU A 372 9.02 7.93 6.43
CA LEU A 372 10.32 8.61 6.48
C LEU A 372 10.21 10.04 5.96
N THR A 373 9.43 10.28 4.92
CA THR A 373 9.16 11.62 4.40
C THR A 373 8.47 12.50 5.46
N ALA A 374 7.47 11.96 6.15
CA ALA A 374 6.79 12.66 7.23
C ALA A 374 7.75 12.96 8.41
N ILE A 375 8.56 11.98 8.81
CA ILE A 375 9.58 12.15 9.86
C ILE A 375 10.58 13.24 9.48
N ASP A 376 11.02 13.29 8.22
CA ASP A 376 11.95 14.31 7.74
C ASP A 376 11.32 15.71 7.71
N ALA A 377 10.03 15.80 7.44
CA ALA A 377 9.30 17.07 7.39
C ALA A 377 9.08 17.69 8.79
N VAL A 378 8.87 16.85 9.82
CA VAL A 378 8.64 17.32 11.20
C VAL A 378 9.96 17.68 11.87
N ASN A 379 10.15 18.98 12.19
CA ASN A 379 11.36 19.50 12.83
C ASN A 379 11.27 19.42 14.36
N ALA A 380 11.34 18.19 14.89
CA ALA A 380 11.29 17.92 16.33
C ALA A 380 12.40 16.94 16.75
N ASP A 381 12.74 16.93 18.05
CA ASP A 381 13.71 16.00 18.61
C ASP A 381 13.07 14.63 18.88
N HIS A 382 11.84 14.62 19.42
CA HIS A 382 11.01 13.45 19.62
C HIS A 382 9.77 13.52 18.72
N ILE A 383 9.41 12.42 18.06
CA ILE A 383 8.24 12.37 17.17
C ILE A 383 7.37 11.18 17.54
N PHE A 384 6.15 11.47 17.95
CA PHE A 384 5.11 10.45 18.13
C PHE A 384 4.45 10.17 16.78
N ILE A 385 4.35 8.88 16.42
CA ILE A 385 3.65 8.41 15.21
C ILE A 385 2.41 7.63 15.63
N LEU A 386 1.25 8.04 15.11
CA LEU A 386 -0.05 7.42 15.30
C LEU A 386 -0.48 6.75 13.99
N PRO A 387 -0.24 5.45 13.81
CA PRO A 387 -0.56 4.75 12.56
C PRO A 387 -2.05 4.64 12.27
N ASN A 388 -2.91 4.60 13.29
CA ASN A 388 -4.37 4.55 13.22
C ASN A 388 -4.94 3.40 12.36
N ASN A 389 -4.11 2.43 12.06
CA ASN A 389 -4.46 1.21 11.34
C ASN A 389 -3.45 0.10 11.69
N LYS A 390 -3.95 -1.10 12.02
CA LYS A 390 -3.10 -2.25 12.40
C LYS A 390 -2.12 -2.67 11.31
N ASN A 391 -2.47 -2.44 10.02
CA ASN A 391 -1.62 -2.78 8.87
C ASN A 391 -0.45 -1.81 8.69
N ILE A 392 -0.50 -0.65 9.33
CA ILE A 392 0.51 0.43 9.18
C ILE A 392 1.54 0.42 10.32
N VAL A 393 1.18 -0.12 11.50
CA VAL A 393 2.07 -0.17 12.69
C VAL A 393 3.44 -0.75 12.35
N LEU A 394 3.48 -1.76 11.49
CA LEU A 394 4.72 -2.42 11.11
C LEU A 394 5.62 -1.50 10.24
N ALA A 395 5.03 -0.77 9.30
CA ALA A 395 5.74 0.21 8.47
C ALA A 395 6.27 1.40 9.31
N ALA A 396 5.48 1.86 10.28
CA ALA A 396 5.90 2.91 11.22
C ALA A 396 7.09 2.47 12.08
N ASN A 397 7.07 1.24 12.62
CA ASN A 397 8.21 0.69 13.36
C ASN A 397 9.45 0.51 12.48
N GLN A 398 9.28 0.14 11.21
CA GLN A 398 10.37 0.03 10.26
C GLN A 398 11.00 1.40 9.96
N ALA A 399 10.19 2.45 9.81
CA ALA A 399 10.68 3.82 9.64
C ALA A 399 11.43 4.30 10.91
N LYS A 400 10.93 3.97 12.11
CA LYS A 400 11.63 4.21 13.37
C LYS A 400 13.04 3.60 13.36
N ASP A 401 13.18 2.33 12.99
CA ASP A 401 14.48 1.63 12.96
C ASP A 401 15.47 2.24 11.96
N LEU A 402 14.97 2.85 10.89
CA LEU A 402 15.78 3.51 9.85
C LEU A 402 16.20 4.92 10.23
N THR A 403 15.46 5.60 11.08
CA THR A 403 15.74 6.97 11.55
C THR A 403 16.85 6.94 12.62
N LYS A 404 17.84 7.87 12.53
CA LYS A 404 19.01 7.89 13.43
C LYS A 404 19.23 9.23 14.13
N ASP A 405 18.64 10.30 13.63
CA ASP A 405 18.90 11.68 14.07
C ASP A 405 17.76 12.27 14.89
N LYS A 406 16.66 11.53 15.07
CA LYS A 406 15.48 11.88 15.85
C LYS A 406 15.03 10.67 16.64
N ASP A 407 14.39 10.89 17.78
CA ASP A 407 13.78 9.84 18.57
C ASP A 407 12.34 9.63 18.11
N ILE A 408 12.05 8.43 17.61
CA ILE A 408 10.73 8.09 17.06
C ILE A 408 9.98 7.16 18.00
N ILE A 409 8.81 7.58 18.42
CA ILE A 409 7.92 6.85 19.32
C ILE A 409 6.67 6.43 18.55
N VAL A 410 6.49 5.15 18.29
CA VAL A 410 5.28 4.63 17.65
C VAL A 410 4.27 4.23 18.73
N ILE A 411 3.15 4.93 18.81
CA ILE A 411 1.99 4.53 19.59
C ILE A 411 1.14 3.61 18.69
N PRO A 412 0.96 2.33 19.01
CA PRO A 412 0.40 1.35 18.07
C PRO A 412 -1.13 1.45 17.98
N THR A 413 -1.63 2.64 17.66
CA THR A 413 -3.04 2.91 17.43
C THR A 413 -3.52 2.13 16.21
N LYS A 414 -4.67 1.48 16.32
CA LYS A 414 -5.25 0.62 15.28
C LYS A 414 -6.41 1.29 14.55
N THR A 415 -6.92 2.37 15.12
CA THR A 415 -8.07 3.11 14.62
C THR A 415 -7.85 4.60 14.83
N VAL A 416 -8.57 5.42 14.05
CA VAL A 416 -8.50 6.88 14.18
C VAL A 416 -8.94 7.36 15.56
N PRO A 417 -10.05 6.86 16.16
CA PRO A 417 -10.41 7.21 17.52
C PRO A 417 -9.28 6.97 18.54
N GLN A 418 -8.62 5.81 18.49
CA GLN A 418 -7.45 5.57 19.36
C GLN A 418 -6.34 6.61 19.20
N GLY A 419 -6.13 7.09 17.96
CA GLY A 419 -5.17 8.17 17.69
C GLY A 419 -5.60 9.50 18.29
N ILE A 420 -6.88 9.82 18.23
CA ILE A 420 -7.45 11.04 18.81
C ILE A 420 -7.28 10.99 20.34
N THR A 421 -7.70 9.91 20.97
CA THR A 421 -7.56 9.72 22.44
C THR A 421 -6.09 9.77 22.86
N ALA A 422 -5.17 9.17 22.08
CA ALA A 422 -3.74 9.25 22.38
C ALA A 422 -3.22 10.69 22.43
N ILE A 423 -3.61 11.54 21.47
CA ILE A 423 -3.16 12.94 21.43
C ILE A 423 -3.81 13.79 22.52
N ILE A 424 -5.11 13.60 22.77
CA ILE A 424 -5.82 14.35 23.83
C ILE A 424 -5.16 14.14 25.19
N ASN A 425 -4.61 12.95 25.45
CA ASN A 425 -3.95 12.60 26.70
C ASN A 425 -2.45 12.96 26.74
N TYR A 426 -1.93 13.68 25.74
CA TYR A 426 -0.57 14.20 25.79
C TYR A 426 -0.47 15.40 26.72
N MET A 427 0.47 15.35 27.66
CA MET A 427 0.75 16.40 28.63
C MET A 427 2.13 17.05 28.35
N PRO A 428 2.17 18.30 27.85
CA PRO A 428 3.41 18.98 27.50
C PRO A 428 4.40 19.17 28.67
N GLU A 429 3.91 19.12 29.90
CA GLU A 429 4.70 19.28 31.11
C GLU A 429 5.43 18.01 31.56
N GLU A 430 4.98 16.85 31.06
CA GLU A 430 5.55 15.55 31.40
C GLU A 430 6.65 15.16 30.38
N ASP A 431 7.52 14.25 30.81
CA ASP A 431 8.55 13.73 29.90
C ASP A 431 7.97 12.77 28.83
N VAL A 432 8.79 12.45 27.83
CA VAL A 432 8.40 11.64 26.69
C VAL A 432 7.99 10.23 27.08
N ASP A 433 8.69 9.62 28.05
CA ASP A 433 8.41 8.25 28.50
C ASP A 433 7.09 8.19 29.27
N THR A 434 6.83 9.16 30.14
CA THR A 434 5.55 9.30 30.86
C THR A 434 4.39 9.49 29.89
N ASN A 435 4.54 10.38 28.90
CA ASN A 435 3.53 10.58 27.86
C ASN A 435 3.28 9.32 27.03
N MET A 436 4.34 8.61 26.65
CA MET A 436 4.21 7.34 25.93
C MET A 436 3.43 6.30 26.77
N GLU A 437 3.73 6.15 28.04
CA GLU A 437 3.04 5.21 28.94
C GLU A 437 1.56 5.59 29.10
N THR A 438 1.24 6.88 29.28
CA THR A 438 -0.13 7.39 29.37
C THR A 438 -0.91 7.10 28.09
N MET A 439 -0.37 7.46 26.92
CA MET A 439 -1.02 7.19 25.64
C MET A 439 -1.27 5.70 25.44
N LEU A 440 -0.29 4.84 25.78
CA LEU A 440 -0.40 3.39 25.65
C LEU A 440 -1.47 2.78 26.58
N GLU A 441 -1.74 3.40 27.71
CA GLU A 441 -2.80 2.96 28.62
C GLU A 441 -4.17 3.43 28.14
N GLU A 442 -4.29 4.71 27.78
CA GLU A 442 -5.59 5.30 27.39
C GLU A 442 -6.15 4.71 26.09
N ILE A 443 -5.31 4.39 25.10
CA ILE A 443 -5.81 3.74 23.87
C ILE A 443 -6.42 2.35 24.10
N LYS A 444 -6.20 1.72 25.26
CA LYS A 444 -6.81 0.42 25.59
C LYS A 444 -8.26 0.57 26.02
N ASN A 445 -8.63 1.74 26.53
CA ASN A 445 -9.97 2.04 26.98
C ASN A 445 -10.91 2.33 25.81
N VAL A 446 -10.38 2.70 24.65
CA VAL A 446 -11.14 3.01 23.45
C VAL A 446 -11.58 1.74 22.72
N LYS A 447 -12.88 1.44 22.74
CA LYS A 447 -13.51 0.44 21.89
C LYS A 447 -13.95 1.12 20.60
N THR A 448 -13.59 0.55 19.45
CA THR A 448 -13.91 1.15 18.15
C THR A 448 -14.93 0.31 17.39
N GLY A 449 -15.92 0.98 16.80
CA GLY A 449 -16.85 0.41 15.83
C GLY A 449 -16.68 1.07 14.46
N GLN A 450 -16.82 0.29 13.39
CA GLN A 450 -16.79 0.78 12.01
C GLN A 450 -17.97 0.20 11.25
N VAL A 451 -18.76 1.04 10.58
CA VAL A 451 -19.95 0.63 9.83
C VAL A 451 -19.70 0.82 8.35
N THR A 452 -19.76 -0.27 7.59
CA THR A 452 -19.49 -0.31 6.15
C THR A 452 -20.41 -1.30 5.45
N TYR A 453 -20.21 -1.51 4.16
CA TYR A 453 -20.97 -2.48 3.37
C TYR A 453 -20.09 -3.62 2.86
N ALA A 454 -20.69 -4.78 2.66
CA ALA A 454 -20.02 -5.94 2.08
C ALA A 454 -19.87 -5.80 0.56
N VAL A 455 -18.66 -5.98 0.05
CA VAL A 455 -18.36 -5.90 -1.40
C VAL A 455 -18.51 -7.24 -2.12
N ARG A 456 -18.79 -8.34 -1.39
CA ARG A 456 -18.99 -9.69 -1.91
C ARG A 456 -19.69 -10.57 -0.88
N ASP A 457 -20.26 -11.70 -1.34
CA ASP A 457 -20.75 -12.74 -0.46
C ASP A 457 -19.59 -13.39 0.29
N THR A 458 -19.76 -13.58 1.60
CA THR A 458 -18.77 -14.25 2.45
C THR A 458 -19.44 -14.88 3.67
N HIS A 459 -18.71 -15.76 4.36
CA HIS A 459 -19.14 -16.35 5.61
C HIS A 459 -18.01 -16.17 6.64
N ILE A 460 -18.28 -15.45 7.72
CA ILE A 460 -17.29 -15.12 8.75
C ILE A 460 -17.96 -15.25 10.12
N ASP A 461 -17.32 -15.96 11.05
CA ASP A 461 -17.77 -16.12 12.45
C ASP A 461 -19.24 -16.55 12.57
N ASP A 462 -19.66 -17.58 11.84
CA ASP A 462 -21.03 -18.12 11.76
C ASP A 462 -22.09 -17.13 11.21
N LYS A 463 -21.67 -16.03 10.58
CA LYS A 463 -22.56 -15.06 9.92
C LYS A 463 -22.48 -15.21 8.40
N GLU A 464 -23.63 -15.41 7.76
CA GLU A 464 -23.75 -15.27 6.30
C GLU A 464 -23.85 -13.78 5.96
N ILE A 465 -23.02 -13.30 5.04
CA ILE A 465 -22.93 -11.92 4.62
C ILE A 465 -23.06 -11.90 3.11
N HIS A 466 -24.03 -11.15 2.61
CA HIS A 466 -24.25 -11.00 1.18
C HIS A 466 -23.71 -9.65 0.68
N GLU A 467 -23.36 -9.59 -0.59
CA GLU A 467 -22.97 -8.33 -1.24
C GLU A 467 -24.02 -7.24 -1.01
N GLY A 468 -23.59 -6.09 -0.48
CA GLY A 468 -24.44 -4.96 -0.14
C GLY A 468 -24.99 -4.99 1.28
N ASP A 469 -24.79 -6.05 2.07
CA ASP A 469 -25.16 -6.06 3.49
C ASP A 469 -24.33 -5.00 4.25
N ILE A 470 -24.94 -4.39 5.24
CA ILE A 470 -24.27 -3.45 6.14
C ILE A 470 -23.62 -4.24 7.27
N MET A 471 -22.36 -3.97 7.52
CA MET A 471 -21.56 -4.63 8.56
C MET A 471 -21.12 -3.64 9.62
N GLY A 472 -21.30 -4.00 10.88
CA GLY A 472 -20.71 -3.35 12.04
C GLY A 472 -19.48 -4.15 12.49
N ILE A 473 -18.29 -3.55 12.34
CA ILE A 473 -16.99 -4.19 12.62
C ILE A 473 -16.41 -3.56 13.88
N GLY A 474 -16.13 -4.38 14.87
CA GLY A 474 -15.43 -3.98 16.09
C GLY A 474 -13.97 -4.43 16.11
N ASP A 475 -13.29 -4.22 17.22
CA ASP A 475 -11.87 -4.57 17.39
C ASP A 475 -11.60 -6.07 17.24
N ALA A 476 -12.56 -6.91 17.63
CA ALA A 476 -12.43 -8.38 17.61
C ALA A 476 -12.99 -9.04 16.36
N GLY A 477 -13.74 -8.34 15.51
CA GLY A 477 -14.38 -8.89 14.31
C GLY A 477 -15.74 -8.26 14.00
N ILE A 478 -16.57 -8.99 13.24
CA ILE A 478 -17.90 -8.53 12.82
C ILE A 478 -18.90 -8.70 13.96
N LEU A 479 -19.37 -7.60 14.51
CA LEU A 479 -20.34 -7.56 15.61
C LEU A 479 -21.77 -7.68 15.09
N SER A 480 -22.14 -6.94 14.04
CA SER A 480 -23.50 -6.93 13.49
C SER A 480 -23.50 -7.00 11.97
N VAL A 481 -24.56 -7.57 11.39
CA VAL A 481 -24.82 -7.63 9.94
C VAL A 481 -26.31 -7.36 9.72
N GLY A 482 -26.64 -6.47 8.78
CA GLY A 482 -28.03 -6.11 8.49
C GLY A 482 -28.18 -5.39 7.15
N GLN A 483 -29.38 -4.83 6.93
CA GLN A 483 -29.72 -4.13 5.67
C GLN A 483 -29.86 -2.61 5.88
N SER A 484 -29.76 -2.13 7.11
CA SER A 484 -29.90 -0.71 7.46
C SER A 484 -28.68 -0.24 8.25
N VAL A 485 -28.10 0.86 7.83
CA VAL A 485 -26.93 1.48 8.49
C VAL A 485 -27.25 1.77 9.97
N GLU A 486 -28.37 2.45 10.25
CA GLU A 486 -28.74 2.84 11.62
C GLU A 486 -29.01 1.63 12.51
N GLN A 487 -29.78 0.63 12.01
CA GLN A 487 -30.10 -0.56 12.79
C GLN A 487 -28.85 -1.40 13.08
N THR A 488 -28.00 -1.59 12.08
CA THR A 488 -26.75 -2.35 12.23
C THR A 488 -25.79 -1.65 13.19
N THR A 489 -25.75 -0.31 13.17
CA THR A 489 -24.96 0.50 14.12
C THR A 489 -25.47 0.34 15.55
N LYS A 490 -26.78 0.38 15.77
CA LYS A 490 -27.39 0.16 17.11
C LYS A 490 -27.10 -1.23 17.66
N GLU A 491 -27.19 -2.25 16.80
CA GLU A 491 -26.84 -3.64 17.19
C GLU A 491 -25.37 -3.78 17.55
N MET A 492 -24.48 -3.11 16.81
CA MET A 492 -23.05 -3.06 17.13
C MET A 492 -22.80 -2.34 18.46
N LEU A 493 -23.40 -1.16 18.67
CA LEU A 493 -23.28 -0.39 19.91
C LEU A 493 -23.74 -1.19 21.12
N SER A 494 -24.81 -1.98 21.01
CA SER A 494 -25.29 -2.83 22.10
C SER A 494 -24.28 -3.87 22.59
N GLN A 495 -23.22 -4.14 21.81
CA GLN A 495 -22.13 -5.05 22.16
C GLN A 495 -20.86 -4.31 22.59
N LEU A 496 -20.73 -3.02 22.28
CA LEU A 496 -19.57 -2.19 22.64
C LEU A 496 -19.79 -1.43 23.96
N VAL A 497 -21.01 -0.94 24.17
CA VAL A 497 -21.39 -0.18 25.36
C VAL A 497 -21.53 -1.11 26.56
N ASP A 498 -20.95 -0.73 27.69
CA ASP A 498 -21.04 -1.41 28.98
C ASP A 498 -21.27 -0.40 30.12
N ASP A 499 -21.27 -0.89 31.36
CA ASP A 499 -21.55 -0.08 32.55
C ASP A 499 -20.49 1.00 32.84
N ASP A 500 -19.29 0.88 32.24
CA ASP A 500 -18.16 1.81 32.41
C ASP A 500 -18.07 2.84 31.26
N THR A 501 -18.99 2.79 30.29
CA THR A 501 -18.99 3.70 29.13
C THR A 501 -19.54 5.07 29.52
N GLU A 502 -18.75 6.11 29.31
CA GLU A 502 -19.10 7.52 29.59
C GLU A 502 -19.35 8.34 28.31
N LEU A 503 -18.71 7.99 27.20
CA LEU A 503 -18.76 8.75 25.94
C LEU A 503 -18.92 7.84 24.73
N ILE A 504 -19.77 8.23 23.79
CA ILE A 504 -19.85 7.69 22.42
C ILE A 504 -19.60 8.83 21.44
N SER A 505 -18.54 8.74 20.63
CA SER A 505 -18.31 9.69 19.55
C SER A 505 -18.61 9.05 18.20
N LEU A 506 -19.45 9.70 17.39
CA LEU A 506 -19.83 9.28 16.04
C LEU A 506 -19.12 10.15 15.00
N TYR A 507 -18.31 9.55 14.13
CA TYR A 507 -17.69 10.21 12.99
C TYR A 507 -18.40 9.76 11.72
N TYR A 508 -19.23 10.64 11.11
CA TYR A 508 -19.96 10.28 9.90
C TYR A 508 -19.10 10.47 8.63
N GLY A 509 -19.26 9.52 7.70
CA GLY A 509 -18.54 9.50 6.43
C GLY A 509 -19.17 10.36 5.35
N GLN A 510 -18.50 10.44 4.20
CA GLN A 510 -18.93 11.26 3.06
C GLN A 510 -20.32 10.90 2.50
N ASP A 511 -20.77 9.66 2.70
CA ASP A 511 -22.05 9.15 2.19
C ASP A 511 -23.22 9.32 3.19
N VAL A 512 -23.00 10.02 4.31
CA VAL A 512 -24.01 10.33 5.33
C VAL A 512 -24.22 11.85 5.38
N LEU A 513 -25.48 12.28 5.34
CA LEU A 513 -25.82 13.68 5.48
C LEU A 513 -25.74 14.11 6.95
N GLU A 514 -25.30 15.34 7.20
CA GLU A 514 -25.19 15.91 8.55
C GLU A 514 -26.54 15.84 9.33
N GLU A 515 -27.66 16.19 8.67
CA GLU A 515 -28.99 16.10 9.25
C GLU A 515 -29.40 14.68 9.70
N ASP A 516 -28.94 13.65 8.94
CA ASP A 516 -29.18 12.26 9.30
C ASP A 516 -28.24 11.81 10.45
N ALA A 517 -27.00 12.28 10.48
CA ALA A 517 -26.07 12.01 11.56
C ALA A 517 -26.53 12.65 12.88
N GLU A 518 -26.99 13.92 12.85
CA GLU A 518 -27.53 14.62 14.02
C GLU A 518 -28.77 13.91 14.57
N ARG A 519 -29.71 13.55 13.69
CA ARG A 519 -30.91 12.79 14.10
C ARG A 519 -30.54 11.44 14.73
N PHE A 520 -29.57 10.73 14.11
CA PHE A 520 -29.12 9.43 14.60
C PHE A 520 -28.40 9.53 15.94
N ALA A 521 -27.58 10.56 16.16
CA ALA A 521 -26.94 10.83 17.45
C ALA A 521 -28.02 11.02 18.55
N GLY A 522 -29.07 11.80 18.29
CA GLY A 522 -30.20 11.96 19.22
C GLY A 522 -30.92 10.64 19.52
N GLU A 523 -31.04 9.72 18.55
CA GLU A 523 -31.61 8.39 18.79
C GLU A 523 -30.70 7.52 19.68
N ILE A 524 -29.37 7.67 19.59
CA ILE A 524 -28.43 6.99 20.47
C ILE A 524 -28.48 7.55 21.88
N GLU A 525 -28.59 8.89 22.07
CA GLU A 525 -28.78 9.52 23.37
C GLU A 525 -30.07 9.01 24.07
N GLU A 526 -31.16 8.81 23.31
CA GLU A 526 -32.38 8.23 23.87
C GLU A 526 -32.21 6.77 24.34
N ILE A 527 -31.34 6.00 23.67
CA ILE A 527 -31.06 4.61 24.04
C ILE A 527 -30.11 4.52 25.24
N TYR A 528 -29.14 5.42 25.32
CA TYR A 528 -28.10 5.46 26.36
C TYR A 528 -28.13 6.79 27.14
N PRO A 529 -29.15 7.06 27.96
CA PRO A 529 -29.39 8.37 28.57
C PRO A 529 -28.35 8.78 29.63
N ASP A 530 -27.52 7.86 30.06
CA ASP A 530 -26.43 8.09 31.04
C ASP A 530 -25.07 8.22 30.37
N VAL A 531 -25.00 8.21 29.01
CA VAL A 531 -23.77 8.29 28.21
C VAL A 531 -23.82 9.57 27.36
N ASP A 532 -22.76 10.34 27.39
CA ASP A 532 -22.63 11.50 26.49
C ASP A 532 -22.44 11.04 25.03
N VAL A 533 -23.12 11.69 24.10
CA VAL A 533 -23.01 11.35 22.67
C VAL A 533 -22.59 12.59 21.87
N ASP A 534 -21.45 12.49 21.20
CA ASP A 534 -20.95 13.50 20.29
C ASP A 534 -21.00 13.01 18.84
N PHE A 535 -21.22 13.92 17.88
CA PHE A 535 -21.09 13.58 16.46
C PHE A 535 -20.27 14.61 15.71
N HIS A 536 -19.43 14.13 14.78
CA HIS A 536 -18.46 14.93 14.02
C HIS A 536 -18.46 14.52 12.56
N CYS A 537 -18.23 15.49 11.67
CA CYS A 537 -17.93 15.17 10.29
C CYS A 537 -16.55 14.50 10.21
N GLY A 538 -16.51 13.24 9.85
CA GLY A 538 -15.24 12.55 9.56
C GLY A 538 -14.85 12.67 8.09
N GLY A 539 -15.86 12.69 7.20
CA GLY A 539 -15.67 12.77 5.74
C GLY A 539 -14.91 11.57 5.16
N GLN A 540 -14.76 10.49 5.93
CA GLN A 540 -14.08 9.29 5.48
C GLN A 540 -14.88 8.56 4.39
N PRO A 541 -14.20 8.01 3.36
CA PRO A 541 -14.83 7.15 2.36
C PRO A 541 -15.10 5.74 2.94
N ILE A 542 -15.96 4.96 2.30
CA ILE A 542 -16.24 3.54 2.56
C ILE A 542 -17.01 3.29 3.85
N TYR A 543 -16.75 4.02 4.93
CA TYR A 543 -17.42 3.86 6.21
C TYR A 543 -18.50 4.91 6.37
N TYR A 544 -19.74 4.46 6.63
CA TYR A 544 -20.85 5.33 7.00
C TYR A 544 -20.61 5.99 8.34
N TYR A 545 -20.15 5.19 9.31
CA TYR A 545 -19.76 5.68 10.63
C TYR A 545 -18.48 5.01 11.10
N VAL A 546 -17.65 5.78 11.76
CA VAL A 546 -16.60 5.31 12.66
C VAL A 546 -16.99 5.78 14.05
N LEU A 547 -16.87 4.93 15.04
CA LEU A 547 -17.35 5.17 16.40
C LEU A 547 -16.23 4.93 17.39
N SER A 548 -16.16 5.76 18.45
CA SER A 548 -15.48 5.40 19.68
C SER A 548 -16.49 5.22 20.80
N VAL A 549 -16.20 4.30 21.69
CA VAL A 549 -16.94 4.02 22.92
C VAL A 549 -15.93 3.97 24.05
N GLU A 550 -16.00 4.96 24.95
CA GLU A 550 -15.02 5.23 26.00
C GLU A 550 -15.65 5.33 27.37
#